data_e83682d34ab9efe2a6df07d4e87f06f6
#
_entry.id   e83682d34ab9efe2a6df07d4e87f06f6
#
_cell.length_a   1.000
_cell.length_b   1.000
_cell.length_c   1.000
_cell.angle_alpha   90.00
_cell.angle_beta   90.00
_cell.angle_gamma   90.00
#
_symmetry.space_group_name_H-M   'P 1'
#
loop_
_entity.id
_entity.type
_entity.pdbx_description
1 polymer ?
#
loop_
_entity_poly.entity_id
_entity_poly.type
_entity_poly.pdbx_seq_one_letter_code
_entity_poly.pdbx_strand_id
1 'polypeptide(L)'
;MLTSRLGSFEGLAVADLFAGSGALGIEALSRGAASCLFVEQDGAALDALKANLAKLGTRGDVRSGSVMALGPARAPLDLIMMDPPYGTGAGLVALDKLARLGWTNAATWVSIETARDEAVEVAGFAIDTSRVHGKARVTLLRAA
;
A
#
# COMPACT_ATOMS: atom_id res chain seq x y z
N MET A 1 -3.19 2.77 14.19
CA MET A 1 -4.47 2.64 13.46
C MET A 1 -4.60 1.31 12.73
N LEU A 2 -3.64 0.93 11.91
CA LEU A 2 -3.68 -0.37 11.21
C LEU A 2 -3.66 -1.56 12.17
N THR A 3 -2.76 -1.56 13.15
CA THR A 3 -2.64 -2.68 14.08
C THR A 3 -3.90 -2.94 14.90
N SER A 4 -4.67 -1.91 15.22
CA SER A 4 -5.93 -2.07 15.94
C SER A 4 -7.01 -2.72 15.08
N ARG A 5 -6.91 -2.63 13.76
CA ARG A 5 -7.85 -3.25 12.81
C ARG A 5 -7.41 -4.64 12.39
N LEU A 6 -6.11 -4.81 12.10
CA LEU A 6 -5.55 -6.08 11.65
C LEU A 6 -5.27 -7.06 12.79
N GLY A 7 -5.08 -6.55 14.01
CA GLY A 7 -4.58 -7.31 15.13
C GLY A 7 -3.08 -7.56 15.06
N SER A 8 -2.59 -8.01 13.91
CA SER A 8 -1.18 -8.33 13.69
C SER A 8 -0.84 -8.31 12.21
N PHE A 9 0.43 -8.06 11.88
CA PHE A 9 0.96 -8.23 10.52
C PHE A 9 1.40 -9.67 10.25
N GLU A 10 1.39 -10.53 11.26
CA GLU A 10 1.92 -11.89 11.16
C GLU A 10 1.25 -12.68 10.03
N GLY A 11 2.07 -13.18 9.11
CA GLY A 11 1.61 -14.02 8.00
C GLY A 11 0.89 -13.31 6.87
N LEU A 12 0.77 -11.98 6.90
CA LEU A 12 0.03 -11.24 5.88
C LEU A 12 0.82 -11.10 4.58
N ALA A 13 0.12 -11.17 3.45
CA ALA A 13 0.61 -10.77 2.15
C ALA A 13 0.32 -9.28 1.94
N VAL A 14 1.36 -8.48 1.80
CA VAL A 14 1.29 -7.02 1.84
C VAL A 14 1.82 -6.41 0.53
N ALA A 15 1.29 -5.26 0.15
CA ALA A 15 1.90 -4.42 -0.89
C ALA A 15 2.14 -3.02 -0.33
N ASP A 16 3.28 -2.45 -0.69
CA ASP A 16 3.67 -1.06 -0.45
C ASP A 16 3.77 -0.39 -1.82
N LEU A 17 2.69 0.27 -2.22
CA LEU A 17 2.56 0.91 -3.53
C LEU A 17 2.88 2.38 -3.42
N PHE A 18 3.59 2.93 -4.39
CA PHE A 18 4.24 4.23 -4.27
C PHE A 18 5.26 4.18 -3.13
N ALA A 19 6.10 3.14 -3.12
CA ALA A 19 6.82 2.70 -1.93
C ALA A 19 7.87 3.68 -1.41
N GLY A 20 8.43 4.54 -2.27
CA GLY A 20 9.53 5.42 -1.88
C GLY A 20 10.72 4.61 -1.39
N SER A 21 11.22 4.92 -0.21
CA SER A 21 12.31 4.19 0.45
C SER A 21 11.89 2.84 1.03
N GLY A 22 10.59 2.51 0.99
CA GLY A 22 10.05 1.24 1.45
C GLY A 22 9.74 1.16 2.95
N ALA A 23 9.71 2.29 3.65
CA ALA A 23 9.56 2.31 5.10
C ALA A 23 8.32 1.54 5.60
N LEU A 24 7.17 1.72 4.96
CA LEU A 24 5.92 1.06 5.37
C LEU A 24 5.98 -0.45 5.18
N GLY A 25 6.40 -0.92 4.01
CA GLY A 25 6.49 -2.34 3.71
C GLY A 25 7.57 -3.04 4.51
N ILE A 26 8.70 -2.38 4.74
CA ILE A 26 9.77 -2.92 5.59
C ILE A 26 9.30 -3.05 7.04
N GLU A 27 8.55 -2.08 7.55
CA GLU A 27 7.95 -2.16 8.88
C GLU A 27 7.00 -3.36 8.98
N ALA A 28 6.16 -3.57 7.98
CA ALA A 28 5.26 -4.73 7.94
C ALA A 28 6.03 -6.05 7.96
N LEU A 29 7.10 -6.15 7.16
CA LEU A 29 7.96 -7.34 7.15
C LEU A 29 8.63 -7.58 8.49
N SER A 30 9.13 -6.51 9.14
CA SER A 30 9.77 -6.64 10.45
C SER A 30 8.78 -7.03 11.56
N ARG A 31 7.49 -6.83 11.34
CA ARG A 31 6.41 -7.25 12.25
C ARG A 31 5.79 -8.58 11.88
N GLY A 32 6.40 -9.32 10.95
CA GLY A 32 6.02 -10.69 10.66
C GLY A 32 5.20 -10.92 9.39
N ALA A 33 4.99 -9.91 8.55
CA ALA A 33 4.33 -10.12 7.26
C ALA A 33 5.05 -11.22 6.47
N ALA A 34 4.28 -12.07 5.81
CA ALA A 34 4.83 -13.20 5.05
C ALA A 34 5.54 -12.73 3.78
N SER A 35 5.05 -11.66 3.17
CA SER A 35 5.61 -11.09 1.94
C SER A 35 5.25 -9.63 1.81
N CYS A 36 6.04 -8.89 1.02
CA CYS A 36 5.70 -7.54 0.63
C CYS A 36 6.10 -7.29 -0.82
N LEU A 37 5.15 -6.84 -1.61
CA LEU A 37 5.36 -6.33 -2.95
C LEU A 37 5.60 -4.82 -2.84
N PHE A 38 6.77 -4.36 -3.30
CA PHE A 38 7.10 -2.94 -3.37
C PHE A 38 7.04 -2.49 -4.82
N VAL A 39 6.31 -1.42 -5.08
CA VAL A 39 6.23 -0.82 -6.43
C VAL A 39 6.64 0.64 -6.34
N GLU A 40 7.67 1.01 -7.09
CA GLU A 40 8.22 2.35 -7.13
C GLU A 40 8.79 2.64 -8.53
N GLN A 41 8.57 3.84 -9.04
CA GLN A 41 9.07 4.23 -10.36
C GLN A 41 10.25 5.19 -10.33
N ASP A 42 10.48 5.90 -9.21
CA ASP A 42 11.60 6.82 -9.08
C ASP A 42 12.91 6.06 -8.82
N GLY A 43 13.92 6.30 -9.66
CA GLY A 43 15.19 5.59 -9.60
C GLY A 43 15.95 5.78 -8.29
N ALA A 44 15.99 7.00 -7.77
CA ALA A 44 16.67 7.29 -6.51
C ALA A 44 15.96 6.62 -5.33
N ALA A 45 14.63 6.64 -5.32
CA ALA A 45 13.83 5.96 -4.30
C ALA A 45 14.03 4.44 -4.37
N LEU A 46 14.07 3.85 -5.57
CA LEU A 46 14.34 2.42 -5.75
C LEU A 46 15.71 2.03 -5.19
N ASP A 47 16.74 2.83 -5.43
CA ASP A 47 18.07 2.57 -4.90
C ASP A 47 18.06 2.58 -3.38
N ALA A 48 17.39 3.54 -2.77
CA ALA A 48 17.21 3.63 -1.32
C ALA A 48 16.45 2.42 -0.77
N LEU A 49 15.37 2.02 -1.43
CA LEU A 49 14.57 0.85 -1.06
C LEU A 49 15.42 -0.43 -1.06
N LYS A 50 16.15 -0.67 -2.14
CA LYS A 50 17.02 -1.85 -2.26
C LYS A 50 18.12 -1.85 -1.21
N ALA A 51 18.72 -0.70 -0.94
CA ALA A 51 19.74 -0.55 0.10
C ALA A 51 19.15 -0.83 1.50
N ASN A 52 17.96 -0.34 1.78
CA ASN A 52 17.29 -0.56 3.06
C ASN A 52 16.96 -2.05 3.28
N LEU A 53 16.47 -2.74 2.26
CA LEU A 53 16.20 -4.18 2.33
C LEU A 53 17.49 -4.98 2.57
N ALA A 54 18.54 -4.65 1.84
CA ALA A 54 19.84 -5.32 1.99
C ALA A 54 20.44 -5.10 3.38
N LYS A 55 20.39 -3.87 3.89
CA LYS A 55 20.90 -3.51 5.22
C LYS A 55 20.21 -4.29 6.35
N LEU A 56 18.93 -4.54 6.20
CA LEU A 56 18.15 -5.27 7.21
C LEU A 56 18.13 -6.78 6.98
N GLY A 57 18.75 -7.27 5.91
CA GLY A 57 18.73 -8.68 5.55
C GLY A 57 17.33 -9.19 5.25
N THR A 58 16.45 -8.31 4.79
CA THR A 58 15.03 -8.60 4.53
C THR A 58 14.80 -8.70 3.03
N ARG A 59 13.92 -9.60 2.62
CA ARG A 59 13.54 -9.80 1.23
C ARG A 59 12.16 -9.23 0.94
N GLY A 60 12.05 -8.54 -0.20
CA GLY A 60 10.79 -8.08 -0.74
C GLY A 60 10.76 -8.33 -2.25
N ASP A 61 9.57 -8.35 -2.83
CA ASP A 61 9.37 -8.36 -4.28
C ASP A 61 9.36 -6.90 -4.75
N VAL A 62 10.48 -6.44 -5.30
CA VAL A 62 10.65 -5.04 -5.74
C VAL A 62 10.39 -4.96 -7.24
N ARG A 63 9.38 -4.19 -7.62
CA ARG A 63 9.08 -3.91 -9.03
C ARG A 63 9.30 -2.44 -9.34
N SER A 64 10.16 -2.20 -10.31
CA SER A 64 10.43 -0.88 -10.87
C SER A 64 9.35 -0.53 -11.88
N GLY A 65 8.68 0.59 -11.68
CA GLY A 65 7.68 1.07 -12.62
C GLY A 65 6.46 1.66 -11.93
N SER A 66 5.47 2.01 -12.75
CA SER A 66 4.21 2.56 -12.28
C SER A 66 3.33 1.48 -11.66
N VAL A 67 2.62 1.84 -10.59
CA VAL A 67 1.56 1.00 -10.01
C VAL A 67 0.52 0.64 -11.05
N MET A 68 0.24 1.56 -11.98
CA MET A 68 -0.73 1.34 -13.07
C MET A 68 -0.28 0.29 -14.09
N ALA A 69 0.99 -0.11 -14.06
CA ALA A 69 1.53 -1.14 -14.95
C ALA A 69 1.40 -2.56 -14.37
N LEU A 70 0.91 -2.72 -13.15
CA LEU A 70 0.66 -4.04 -12.59
C LEU A 70 -0.38 -4.79 -13.41
N GLY A 71 -0.09 -6.04 -13.71
CA GLY A 71 -1.02 -6.95 -14.37
C GLY A 71 -1.95 -7.65 -13.39
N PRO A 72 -2.69 -8.69 -13.88
CA PRO A 72 -3.58 -9.47 -13.02
C PRO A 72 -2.84 -10.12 -11.86
N ALA A 73 -3.49 -10.16 -10.70
CA ALA A 73 -2.94 -10.79 -9.52
C ALA A 73 -3.05 -12.32 -9.59
N ARG A 74 -2.07 -13.01 -8.98
CA ARG A 74 -2.16 -14.46 -8.78
C ARG A 74 -3.09 -14.79 -7.62
N ALA A 75 -3.11 -13.91 -6.62
CA ALA A 75 -3.96 -14.05 -5.44
C ALA A 75 -4.22 -12.66 -4.85
N PRO A 76 -5.35 -12.46 -4.14
CA PRO A 76 -5.59 -11.22 -3.44
C PRO A 76 -4.56 -10.99 -2.33
N LEU A 77 -4.30 -9.72 -2.02
CA LEU A 77 -3.46 -9.31 -0.91
C LEU A 77 -4.30 -9.12 0.36
N ASP A 78 -3.66 -9.24 1.51
CA ASP A 78 -4.30 -9.00 2.81
C ASP A 78 -4.29 -7.52 3.18
N LEU A 79 -3.24 -6.80 2.78
CA LEU A 79 -3.07 -5.38 3.06
C LEU A 79 -2.38 -4.68 1.90
N ILE A 80 -2.97 -3.57 1.47
CA ILE A 80 -2.37 -2.66 0.49
C ILE A 80 -2.15 -1.32 1.18
N MET A 81 -0.91 -0.85 1.20
CA MET A 81 -0.54 0.48 1.70
C MET A 81 -0.13 1.37 0.54
N MET A 82 -0.68 2.58 0.49
CA MET A 82 -0.41 3.53 -0.58
C MET A 82 -0.10 4.91 -0.02
N ASP A 83 0.99 5.50 -0.53
CA ASP A 83 1.37 6.88 -0.26
C ASP A 83 1.60 7.61 -1.60
N PRO A 84 0.52 7.83 -2.38
CA PRO A 84 0.63 8.46 -3.70
C PRO A 84 0.92 9.94 -3.60
N PRO A 85 1.33 10.58 -4.71
CA PRO A 85 1.48 12.04 -4.75
C PRO A 85 0.17 12.74 -4.37
N TYR A 86 0.27 13.78 -3.55
CA TYR A 86 -0.90 14.53 -3.07
C TYR A 86 -1.60 15.27 -4.20
N GLY A 87 -2.93 15.32 -4.12
CA GLY A 87 -3.77 16.10 -5.01
C GLY A 87 -3.93 15.54 -6.43
N THR A 88 -3.37 14.38 -6.72
CA THR A 88 -3.41 13.77 -8.06
C THR A 88 -4.54 12.77 -8.27
N GLY A 89 -5.11 12.25 -7.18
CA GLY A 89 -6.06 11.14 -7.27
C GLY A 89 -5.44 9.81 -7.72
N ALA A 90 -4.12 9.74 -7.83
CA ALA A 90 -3.43 8.57 -8.37
C ALA A 90 -3.70 7.30 -7.57
N GLY A 91 -3.77 7.41 -6.24
CA GLY A 91 -4.06 6.25 -5.38
C GLY A 91 -5.45 5.69 -5.59
N LEU A 92 -6.45 6.56 -5.79
CA LEU A 92 -7.85 6.13 -5.99
C LEU A 92 -8.01 5.44 -7.34
N VAL A 93 -7.39 5.97 -8.38
CA VAL A 93 -7.38 5.37 -9.72
C VAL A 93 -6.67 4.02 -9.70
N ALA A 94 -5.53 3.95 -9.01
CA ALA A 94 -4.77 2.71 -8.86
C ALA A 94 -5.60 1.65 -8.13
N LEU A 95 -6.25 1.99 -7.03
CA LEU A 95 -7.05 1.04 -6.25
C LEU A 95 -8.21 0.47 -7.09
N ASP A 96 -8.90 1.31 -7.85
CA ASP A 96 -9.97 0.87 -8.73
C ASP A 96 -9.46 -0.17 -9.74
N LYS A 97 -8.32 0.10 -10.36
CA LYS A 97 -7.70 -0.83 -11.32
C LYS A 97 -7.26 -2.14 -10.65
N LEU A 98 -6.62 -2.05 -9.49
CA LEU A 98 -6.13 -3.22 -8.76
C LEU A 98 -7.29 -4.13 -8.33
N ALA A 99 -8.41 -3.56 -7.91
CA ALA A 99 -9.61 -4.33 -7.58
C ALA A 99 -10.12 -5.12 -8.79
N ARG A 100 -10.12 -4.51 -9.97
CA ARG A 100 -10.52 -5.18 -11.23
C ARG A 100 -9.57 -6.30 -11.62
N LEU A 101 -8.29 -6.17 -11.26
CA LEU A 101 -7.24 -7.14 -11.60
C LEU A 101 -7.09 -8.26 -10.56
N GLY A 102 -7.94 -8.29 -9.54
CA GLY A 102 -7.94 -9.38 -8.56
C GLY A 102 -6.96 -9.21 -7.40
N TRP A 103 -6.39 -8.01 -7.20
CA TRP A 103 -5.48 -7.75 -6.09
C TRP A 103 -6.19 -7.62 -4.74
N THR A 104 -7.50 -7.42 -4.75
CA THR A 104 -8.30 -7.27 -3.53
C THR A 104 -9.45 -8.27 -3.47
N ASN A 105 -9.87 -8.61 -2.25
CA ASN A 105 -11.11 -9.34 -1.98
C ASN A 105 -11.81 -8.71 -0.76
N ALA A 106 -12.86 -9.34 -0.27
CA ALA A 106 -13.64 -8.81 0.86
C ALA A 106 -12.84 -8.70 2.17
N ALA A 107 -11.73 -9.43 2.29
CA ALA A 107 -10.88 -9.41 3.48
C ALA A 107 -9.72 -8.43 3.39
N THR A 108 -9.48 -7.82 2.23
CA THR A 108 -8.34 -6.93 2.02
C THR A 108 -8.54 -5.59 2.74
N TRP A 109 -7.55 -5.19 3.51
CA TRP A 109 -7.45 -3.85 4.05
C TRP A 109 -6.63 -2.96 3.13
N VAL A 110 -7.07 -1.71 2.97
CA VAL A 110 -6.34 -0.70 2.19
C VAL A 110 -6.10 0.51 3.08
N SER A 111 -4.84 0.93 3.16
CA SER A 111 -4.43 2.16 3.83
C SER A 111 -3.91 3.13 2.78
N ILE A 112 -4.52 4.31 2.67
CA ILE A 112 -4.10 5.32 1.71
C ILE A 112 -3.84 6.64 2.42
N GLU A 113 -2.66 7.23 2.17
CA GLU A 113 -2.33 8.56 2.60
C GLU A 113 -2.64 9.54 1.47
N THR A 114 -3.31 10.63 1.82
CA THR A 114 -3.67 11.71 0.89
C THR A 114 -3.39 13.05 1.53
N ALA A 115 -3.54 14.14 0.78
CA ALA A 115 -3.62 15.45 1.37
C ALA A 115 -4.86 15.52 2.27
N ARG A 116 -4.79 16.35 3.31
CA ARG A 116 -5.84 16.50 4.31
C ARG A 116 -7.23 16.69 3.73
N ASP A 117 -7.35 17.51 2.69
CA ASP A 117 -8.62 17.91 2.10
C ASP A 117 -8.99 17.11 0.85
N GLU A 118 -8.18 16.11 0.49
CA GLU A 118 -8.48 15.24 -0.64
C GLU A 118 -9.66 14.31 -0.29
N ALA A 119 -10.65 14.25 -1.18
CA ALA A 119 -11.73 13.29 -1.04
C ALA A 119 -11.21 11.88 -1.32
N VAL A 120 -11.60 10.92 -0.48
CA VAL A 120 -11.27 9.50 -0.66
C VAL A 120 -12.57 8.75 -0.92
N GLU A 121 -12.80 8.43 -2.19
CA GLU A 121 -14.00 7.71 -2.63
C GLU A 121 -13.62 6.79 -3.79
N VAL A 122 -13.83 5.50 -3.58
CA VAL A 122 -13.53 4.47 -4.59
C VAL A 122 -14.72 3.52 -4.67
N ALA A 123 -15.23 3.29 -5.88
CA ALA A 123 -16.34 2.39 -6.10
C ALA A 123 -16.02 0.99 -5.58
N GLY A 124 -16.94 0.40 -4.84
CA GLY A 124 -16.77 -0.93 -4.25
C GLY A 124 -16.05 -0.94 -2.92
N PHE A 125 -15.63 0.22 -2.40
CA PHE A 125 -14.95 0.32 -1.10
C PHE A 125 -15.71 1.23 -0.15
N ALA A 126 -15.65 0.90 1.13
CA ALA A 126 -16.19 1.72 2.21
C ALA A 126 -15.05 2.16 3.12
N ILE A 127 -15.17 3.37 3.65
CA ILE A 127 -14.22 3.90 4.64
C ILE A 127 -14.52 3.25 5.99
N ASP A 128 -13.51 2.58 6.56
CA ASP A 128 -13.58 2.08 7.94
C ASP A 128 -13.25 3.20 8.92
N THR A 129 -12.14 3.89 8.70
CA THR A 129 -11.73 5.01 9.55
C THR A 129 -10.84 5.97 8.77
N SER A 130 -10.77 7.21 9.23
CA SER A 130 -9.95 8.24 8.61
C SER A 130 -9.42 9.17 9.70
N ARG A 131 -8.12 9.48 9.64
CA ARG A 131 -7.46 10.37 10.61
C ARG A 131 -6.58 11.38 9.92
N VAL A 132 -6.64 12.61 10.42
CA VAL A 132 -5.82 13.72 9.95
C VAL A 132 -4.59 13.87 10.85
N HIS A 133 -3.42 13.97 10.21
CA HIS A 133 -2.14 14.25 10.85
C HIS A 133 -1.45 15.40 10.12
N GLY A 134 -1.55 16.61 10.66
CA GLY A 134 -0.99 17.79 10.01
C GLY A 134 -1.63 18.04 8.64
N LYS A 135 -0.82 17.98 7.59
CA LYS A 135 -1.27 18.18 6.20
C LYS A 135 -1.74 16.91 5.52
N ALA A 136 -1.58 15.77 6.18
CA ALA A 136 -1.91 14.46 5.63
C ALA A 136 -3.18 13.89 6.27
N ARG A 137 -3.81 13.00 5.54
CA ARG A 137 -4.92 12.17 5.99
C ARG A 137 -4.60 10.72 5.67
N VAL A 138 -4.78 9.84 6.64
CA VAL A 138 -4.69 8.39 6.43
C VAL A 138 -6.09 7.80 6.52
N THR A 139 -6.49 7.10 5.49
CA THR A 139 -7.82 6.48 5.38
C THR A 139 -7.67 4.98 5.26
N LEU A 140 -8.40 4.23 6.08
CA LEU A 140 -8.54 2.78 5.96
C LEU A 140 -9.82 2.43 5.24
N LEU A 141 -9.70 1.59 4.22
CA LEU A 141 -10.80 1.14 3.38
C LEU A 141 -10.92 -0.37 3.41
N ARG A 142 -12.13 -0.85 3.20
CA ARG A 142 -12.44 -2.24 2.92
C ARG A 142 -13.47 -2.33 1.81
N ALA A 143 -13.59 -3.51 1.20
CA ALA A 143 -14.67 -3.75 0.24
C ALA A 143 -16.03 -3.52 0.91
N ALA A 144 -16.88 -2.82 0.21
CA ALA A 144 -18.21 -2.48 0.69
C ALA A 144 -19.13 -3.71 0.71
#